data_decd0bd70b1c1887b499b0e301647ed0
#
_entry.id   decd0bd70b1c1887b499b0e301647ed0
#
_cell.length_a   1.000
_cell.length_b   1.000
_cell.length_c   1.000
_cell.angle_alpha   90.00
_cell.angle_beta   90.00
_cell.angle_gamma   90.00
#
_symmetry.space_group_name_H-M   'P 1'
#
loop_
_entity.id
_entity.type
_entity.pdbx_description
1 polymer ?
#
loop_
_entity_poly.entity_id
_entity_poly.type
_entity_poly.pdbx_seq_one_letter_code
_entity_poly.pdbx_strand_id
1 'polypeptide(L)'
;MRTNSTNPAIFQGGKNVYGAAVGILMLETSFPRVLGDIGNAATWRFPVMYRVVPDASPDHVVRRRGEGLLEAFISAGRDMVRHGADGITTNCGFLALFQDELATALGVPVATSSLMQVPFVERMLPAGKRVGVLTIFRRFSDRRSPQGHRRCPEHSHRRHRLRTLLQSRHS
;
A
#
# COMPACT_ATOMS: atom_id res chain seq x y z
N MET A 1 45.77 -27.05 2.52
CA MET A 1 44.82 -27.23 3.62
C MET A 1 43.95 -25.98 3.74
N ARG A 2 42.71 -26.03 3.31
CA ARG A 2 41.74 -24.95 3.51
C ARG A 2 41.00 -25.21 4.79
N THR A 3 41.23 -24.38 5.80
CA THR A 3 40.47 -24.41 7.03
C THR A 3 39.08 -23.89 6.78
N ASN A 4 38.09 -24.79 6.71
CA ASN A 4 36.69 -24.42 6.77
C ASN A 4 36.41 -23.82 8.18
N SER A 5 36.41 -22.52 8.25
CA SER A 5 35.84 -21.80 9.40
C SER A 5 34.32 -21.89 9.27
N THR A 6 33.72 -22.92 9.84
CA THR A 6 32.28 -22.97 10.10
C THR A 6 32.01 -22.02 11.26
N ASN A 7 31.73 -20.76 10.94
CA ASN A 7 31.21 -19.83 11.93
C ASN A 7 29.82 -20.36 12.33
N PRO A 8 29.59 -20.75 13.60
CA PRO A 8 28.28 -21.23 13.99
C PRO A 8 27.27 -20.11 13.77
N ALA A 9 26.21 -20.41 13.02
CA ALA A 9 25.14 -19.45 12.82
C ALA A 9 24.59 -19.02 14.20
N ILE A 10 24.82 -17.76 14.57
CA ILE A 10 24.28 -17.21 15.81
C ILE A 10 22.79 -16.96 15.57
N PHE A 11 21.98 -17.85 16.15
CA PHE A 11 20.51 -17.66 16.12
C PHE A 11 20.13 -16.69 17.23
N GLN A 12 19.64 -15.50 16.84
CA GLN A 12 19.09 -14.52 17.78
C GLN A 12 17.58 -14.68 17.85
N GLY A 13 17.06 -14.73 19.08
CA GLY A 13 15.63 -14.63 19.35
C GLY A 13 15.11 -13.19 19.24
N GLY A 14 13.83 -12.97 19.55
CA GLY A 14 13.21 -11.64 19.61
C GLY A 14 11.95 -11.48 18.78
N LYS A 15 11.59 -12.49 17.98
CA LYS A 15 10.36 -12.52 17.19
C LYS A 15 9.53 -13.76 17.52
N ASN A 16 8.21 -13.66 17.43
CA ASN A 16 7.32 -14.81 17.58
C ASN A 16 7.20 -15.61 16.28
N VAL A 17 7.29 -14.95 15.13
CA VAL A 17 7.21 -15.56 13.80
C VAL A 17 8.45 -15.19 13.01
N TYR A 18 9.06 -16.18 12.37
CA TYR A 18 10.20 -16.03 11.50
C TYR A 18 9.85 -16.38 10.06
N GLY A 19 10.54 -15.74 9.10
CA GLY A 19 10.37 -16.02 7.67
C GLY A 19 9.22 -15.25 7.00
N ALA A 20 8.42 -14.48 7.76
CA ALA A 20 7.37 -13.62 7.23
C ALA A 20 7.65 -12.16 7.60
N ALA A 21 8.49 -11.49 6.80
CA ALA A 21 8.97 -10.14 7.10
C ALA A 21 7.94 -9.04 6.75
N VAL A 22 6.96 -9.30 5.87
CA VAL A 22 5.99 -8.31 5.40
C VAL A 22 4.65 -8.53 6.08
N GLY A 23 4.15 -7.51 6.77
CA GLY A 23 2.81 -7.44 7.32
C GLY A 23 1.85 -6.67 6.41
N ILE A 24 0.66 -7.21 6.19
CA ILE A 24 -0.39 -6.61 5.36
C ILE A 24 -1.61 -6.31 6.22
N LEU A 25 -1.87 -5.03 6.47
CA LEU A 25 -3.08 -4.57 7.13
C LEU A 25 -4.25 -4.59 6.14
N MET A 26 -5.29 -5.29 6.49
CA MET A 26 -6.43 -5.56 5.63
C MET A 26 -7.66 -4.80 6.07
N LEU A 27 -8.40 -4.25 5.10
CA LEU A 27 -9.78 -3.84 5.37
C LEU A 27 -10.64 -5.07 5.65
N GLU A 28 -11.66 -4.88 6.46
CA GLU A 28 -12.69 -5.88 6.69
C GLU A 28 -13.61 -5.97 5.45
N THR A 29 -13.41 -7.02 4.66
CA THR A 29 -14.11 -7.24 3.39
C THR A 29 -14.37 -8.71 3.17
N SER A 30 -15.45 -9.04 2.47
CA SER A 30 -15.85 -10.41 2.15
C SER A 30 -15.97 -10.71 0.64
N PHE A 31 -15.52 -9.80 -0.23
CA PHE A 31 -15.50 -10.07 -1.67
C PHE A 31 -14.39 -11.05 -2.06
N PRO A 32 -14.54 -11.78 -3.19
CA PRO A 32 -13.52 -12.71 -3.68
C PRO A 32 -12.19 -12.00 -3.96
N ARG A 33 -11.08 -12.62 -3.54
CA ARG A 33 -9.72 -12.16 -3.83
C ARG A 33 -9.05 -13.15 -4.77
N VAL A 34 -8.96 -12.77 -6.03
CA VAL A 34 -8.33 -13.60 -7.05
C VAL A 34 -6.80 -13.60 -6.93
N LEU A 35 -6.14 -14.54 -7.57
CA LEU A 35 -4.68 -14.56 -7.68
C LEU A 35 -4.19 -13.23 -8.29
N GLY A 36 -3.18 -12.63 -7.69
CA GLY A 36 -2.69 -11.28 -8.02
C GLY A 36 -3.23 -10.19 -7.08
N ASP A 37 -4.33 -10.42 -6.34
CA ASP A 37 -4.77 -9.51 -5.30
C ASP A 37 -3.83 -9.58 -4.08
N ILE A 38 -3.51 -8.43 -3.48
CA ILE A 38 -2.63 -8.33 -2.31
C ILE A 38 -3.15 -9.14 -1.10
N GLY A 39 -4.46 -9.29 -0.99
CA GLY A 39 -5.11 -10.06 0.09
C GLY A 39 -5.26 -11.55 -0.20
N ASN A 40 -4.74 -12.05 -1.32
CA ASN A 40 -4.69 -13.47 -1.61
C ASN A 40 -3.29 -14.01 -1.29
N ALA A 41 -3.17 -14.90 -0.32
CA ALA A 41 -1.89 -15.42 0.13
C ALA A 41 -1.10 -16.14 -0.97
N ALA A 42 -1.78 -16.76 -1.94
CA ALA A 42 -1.15 -17.42 -3.08
C ALA A 42 -0.55 -16.44 -4.12
N THR A 43 -0.81 -15.14 -4.00
CA THR A 43 -0.16 -14.10 -4.83
C THR A 43 1.34 -14.00 -4.55
N TRP A 44 1.75 -14.28 -3.32
CA TRP A 44 3.11 -14.06 -2.86
C TRP A 44 3.96 -15.32 -3.01
N ARG A 45 5.19 -15.14 -3.48
CA ARG A 45 6.20 -16.22 -3.53
C ARG A 45 7.00 -16.35 -2.23
N PHE A 46 6.66 -15.56 -1.24
CA PHE A 46 7.27 -15.53 0.08
C PHE A 46 6.17 -15.40 1.14
N PRO A 47 6.41 -15.86 2.37
CA PRO A 47 5.43 -15.73 3.44
C PRO A 47 5.15 -14.29 3.79
N VAL A 48 3.87 -13.98 4.02
CA VAL A 48 3.38 -12.69 4.49
C VAL A 48 2.47 -12.90 5.69
N MET A 49 2.36 -11.89 6.55
CA MET A 49 1.39 -11.87 7.64
C MET A 49 0.20 -11.00 7.28
N TYR A 50 -1.01 -11.46 7.59
CA TYR A 50 -2.23 -10.70 7.39
C TYR A 50 -2.87 -10.33 8.72
N ARG A 51 -3.35 -9.09 8.83
CA ARG A 51 -4.18 -8.65 9.94
C ARG A 51 -5.36 -7.85 9.41
N VAL A 52 -6.56 -8.38 9.61
CA VAL A 52 -7.81 -7.64 9.34
C VAL A 52 -8.01 -6.63 10.47
N VAL A 53 -8.25 -5.38 10.11
CA VAL A 53 -8.56 -4.30 11.05
C VAL A 53 -10.08 -4.25 11.21
N PRO A 54 -10.62 -4.50 12.41
CA PRO A 54 -12.06 -4.49 12.66
C PRO A 54 -12.66 -3.11 12.30
N ASP A 55 -13.91 -3.12 11.85
CA ASP A 55 -14.69 -1.92 11.47
C ASP A 55 -14.10 -1.12 10.29
N ALA A 56 -12.96 -1.52 9.74
CA ALA A 56 -12.34 -0.88 8.59
C ALA A 56 -13.01 -1.34 7.27
N SER A 57 -14.29 -1.07 7.12
CA SER A 57 -15.00 -1.36 5.88
C SER A 57 -14.57 -0.42 4.74
N PRO A 58 -14.71 -0.81 3.46
CA PRO A 58 -14.44 0.07 2.33
C PRO A 58 -15.24 1.39 2.38
N ASP A 59 -16.50 1.34 2.82
CA ASP A 59 -17.33 2.53 2.99
C ASP A 59 -16.74 3.49 4.03
N HIS A 60 -16.33 2.96 5.18
CA HIS A 60 -15.74 3.74 6.25
C HIS A 60 -14.42 4.40 5.81
N VAL A 61 -13.55 3.64 5.14
CA VAL A 61 -12.25 4.16 4.70
C VAL A 61 -12.41 5.15 3.54
N VAL A 62 -13.24 4.84 2.53
CA VAL A 62 -13.33 5.65 1.30
C VAL A 62 -14.22 6.87 1.49
N ARG A 63 -15.43 6.71 2.05
CA ARG A 63 -16.41 7.79 2.18
C ARG A 63 -16.22 8.63 3.43
N ARG A 64 -15.95 7.99 4.57
CA ARG A 64 -15.71 8.68 5.85
C ARG A 64 -14.23 8.97 6.10
N ARG A 65 -13.35 8.68 5.11
CA ARG A 65 -11.92 8.97 5.17
C ARG A 65 -11.21 8.29 6.34
N GLY A 66 -11.71 7.14 6.77
CA GLY A 66 -11.14 6.38 7.89
C GLY A 66 -11.28 7.09 9.24
N GLU A 67 -12.24 8.00 9.40
CA GLU A 67 -12.47 8.71 10.66
C GLU A 67 -12.56 7.71 11.83
N GLY A 68 -11.75 7.95 12.89
CA GLY A 68 -11.69 7.07 14.06
C GLY A 68 -10.95 5.75 13.88
N LEU A 69 -10.48 5.39 12.67
CA LEU A 69 -9.82 4.10 12.43
C LEU A 69 -8.30 4.13 12.65
N LEU A 70 -7.67 5.30 12.75
CA LEU A 70 -6.22 5.42 12.82
C LEU A 70 -5.61 4.57 13.96
N GLU A 71 -6.17 4.65 15.15
CA GLU A 71 -5.67 3.91 16.31
C GLU A 71 -5.82 2.39 16.14
N ALA A 72 -6.90 1.93 15.49
CA ALA A 72 -7.08 0.52 15.18
C ALA A 72 -6.01 0.01 14.20
N PHE A 73 -5.66 0.81 13.17
CA PHE A 73 -4.56 0.50 12.24
C PHE A 73 -3.21 0.51 12.95
N ILE A 74 -2.92 1.50 13.82
CA ILE A 74 -1.70 1.56 14.60
C ILE A 74 -1.57 0.34 15.52
N SER A 75 -2.63 0.00 16.24
CA SER A 75 -2.65 -1.16 17.14
C SER A 75 -2.38 -2.46 16.39
N ALA A 76 -3.09 -2.68 15.28
CA ALA A 76 -2.90 -3.85 14.43
C ALA A 76 -1.47 -3.91 13.84
N GLY A 77 -0.92 -2.78 13.42
CA GLY A 77 0.45 -2.68 12.89
C GLY A 77 1.49 -3.00 13.96
N ARG A 78 1.36 -2.44 15.15
CA ARG A 78 2.25 -2.74 16.30
C ARG A 78 2.21 -4.21 16.69
N ASP A 79 1.02 -4.82 16.63
CA ASP A 79 0.88 -6.26 16.89
C ASP A 79 1.67 -7.08 15.86
N MET A 80 1.57 -6.76 14.58
CA MET A 80 2.35 -7.43 13.52
C MET A 80 3.85 -7.25 13.69
N VAL A 81 4.32 -6.04 14.03
CA VAL A 81 5.74 -5.77 14.29
C VAL A 81 6.24 -6.59 15.48
N ARG A 82 5.48 -6.65 16.58
CA ARG A 82 5.82 -7.52 17.74
C ARG A 82 5.90 -9.00 17.36
N HIS A 83 5.06 -9.44 16.42
CA HIS A 83 5.09 -10.82 15.94
C HIS A 83 6.21 -11.10 14.94
N GLY A 84 6.85 -10.08 14.38
CA GLY A 84 8.03 -10.27 13.55
C GLY A 84 8.02 -9.63 12.18
N ALA A 85 7.01 -8.81 11.86
CA ALA A 85 7.03 -8.04 10.61
C ALA A 85 8.15 -6.99 10.65
N ASP A 86 8.94 -6.95 9.59
CA ASP A 86 10.02 -5.97 9.40
C ASP A 86 9.57 -4.79 8.52
N GLY A 87 8.38 -4.87 7.94
CA GLY A 87 7.75 -3.81 7.17
C GLY A 87 6.25 -4.03 7.04
N ILE A 88 5.51 -2.94 6.89
CA ILE A 88 4.04 -2.95 6.84
C ILE A 88 3.53 -2.34 5.53
N THR A 89 2.55 -3.00 4.94
CA THR A 89 1.76 -2.45 3.83
C THR A 89 0.26 -2.62 4.09
N THR A 90 -0.58 -2.14 3.17
CA THR A 90 -2.04 -2.26 3.29
C THR A 90 -2.66 -2.73 1.98
N ASN A 91 -3.88 -3.24 2.05
CA ASN A 91 -4.64 -3.67 0.87
C ASN A 91 -5.52 -2.57 0.25
N CYS A 92 -5.41 -1.33 0.70
CA CYS A 92 -6.27 -0.26 0.23
C CYS A 92 -5.50 1.03 -0.04
N GLY A 93 -5.48 1.48 -1.30
CA GLY A 93 -4.79 2.69 -1.72
C GLY A 93 -5.25 3.97 -1.00
N PHE A 94 -6.47 4.00 -0.48
CA PHE A 94 -6.99 5.12 0.29
C PHE A 94 -6.35 5.28 1.67
N LEU A 95 -5.68 4.25 2.18
CA LEU A 95 -4.92 4.33 3.44
C LEU A 95 -3.62 5.16 3.32
N ALA A 96 -3.31 5.68 2.12
CA ALA A 96 -2.29 6.72 1.95
C ALA A 96 -2.49 7.91 2.89
N LEU A 97 -3.72 8.14 3.34
CA LEU A 97 -4.05 9.21 4.30
C LEU A 97 -3.41 9.01 5.68
N PHE A 98 -3.09 7.78 6.05
CA PHE A 98 -2.47 7.41 7.33
C PHE A 98 -0.96 7.13 7.20
N GLN A 99 -0.35 7.44 6.05
CA GLN A 99 1.05 7.11 5.78
C GLN A 99 1.99 7.62 6.86
N ASP A 100 1.92 8.89 7.17
CA ASP A 100 2.87 9.55 8.08
C ASP A 100 2.66 9.09 9.53
N GLU A 101 1.41 8.96 9.94
CA GLU A 101 1.04 8.51 11.27
C GLU A 101 1.48 7.05 11.50
N LEU A 102 1.22 6.16 10.54
CA LEU A 102 1.64 4.76 10.64
C LEU A 102 3.16 4.61 10.59
N ALA A 103 3.84 5.31 9.68
CA ALA A 103 5.30 5.28 9.61
C ALA A 103 5.94 5.74 10.93
N THR A 104 5.38 6.80 11.54
CA THR A 104 5.87 7.32 12.83
C THR A 104 5.59 6.35 13.97
N ALA A 105 4.40 5.74 13.99
CA ALA A 105 3.95 4.94 15.13
C ALA A 105 4.53 3.53 15.18
N LEU A 106 4.91 2.95 14.03
CA LEU A 106 5.29 1.54 13.94
C LEU A 106 6.80 1.29 14.05
N GLY A 107 7.63 2.29 13.78
CA GLY A 107 9.10 2.17 13.89
C GLY A 107 9.75 1.22 12.87
N VAL A 108 9.02 0.81 11.83
CA VAL A 108 9.49 0.00 10.70
C VAL A 108 9.08 0.67 9.39
N PRO A 109 9.68 0.30 8.24
CA PRO A 109 9.22 0.80 6.94
C PRO A 109 7.74 0.53 6.72
N VAL A 110 7.00 1.56 6.31
CA VAL A 110 5.57 1.49 6.01
C VAL A 110 5.31 2.00 4.61
N ALA A 111 4.55 1.24 3.83
CA ALA A 111 4.09 1.62 2.50
C ALA A 111 2.58 1.39 2.39
N THR A 112 1.78 2.38 2.78
CA THR A 112 0.33 2.24 2.87
C THR A 112 -0.38 2.15 1.52
N SER A 113 0.26 2.61 0.44
CA SER A 113 -0.40 2.71 -0.87
C SER A 113 0.60 2.71 -2.02
N SER A 114 0.18 2.17 -3.16
CA SER A 114 0.91 2.33 -4.43
C SER A 114 1.03 3.79 -4.88
N LEU A 115 0.20 4.70 -4.34
CA LEU A 115 0.31 6.14 -4.61
C LEU A 115 1.65 6.74 -4.17
N MET A 116 2.35 6.10 -3.24
CA MET A 116 3.70 6.50 -2.84
C MET A 116 4.73 6.40 -3.98
N GLN A 117 4.43 5.64 -5.02
CA GLN A 117 5.29 5.53 -6.21
C GLN A 117 5.17 6.74 -7.14
N VAL A 118 4.11 7.53 -7.05
CA VAL A 118 3.83 8.66 -7.96
C VAL A 118 5.00 9.64 -8.06
N PRO A 119 5.58 10.17 -6.95
CA PRO A 119 6.69 11.11 -7.05
C PRO A 119 7.95 10.50 -7.69
N PHE A 120 8.17 9.21 -7.50
CA PHE A 120 9.29 8.50 -8.11
C PHE A 120 9.08 8.34 -9.61
N VAL A 121 7.91 7.90 -10.03
CA VAL A 121 7.56 7.72 -11.45
C VAL A 121 7.58 9.07 -12.19
N GLU A 122 7.07 10.14 -11.56
CA GLU A 122 7.08 11.49 -12.16
C GLU A 122 8.49 11.97 -12.52
N ARG A 123 9.49 11.64 -11.68
CA ARG A 123 10.89 11.99 -11.95
C ARG A 123 11.49 11.27 -13.15
N MET A 124 10.91 10.16 -13.57
CA MET A 124 11.35 9.38 -14.73
C MET A 124 10.67 9.81 -16.02
N LEU A 125 9.62 10.62 -15.95
CA LEU A 125 8.86 11.01 -17.13
C LEU A 125 9.54 12.12 -17.91
N PRO A 126 9.43 12.11 -19.25
CA PRO A 126 9.86 13.23 -20.07
C PRO A 126 9.14 14.53 -19.70
N ALA A 127 9.75 15.66 -19.99
CA ALA A 127 9.19 16.99 -19.72
C ALA A 127 7.75 17.11 -20.30
N GLY A 128 6.86 17.66 -19.50
CA GLY A 128 5.44 17.84 -19.85
C GLY A 128 4.56 16.61 -19.71
N LYS A 129 5.13 15.44 -19.36
CA LYS A 129 4.34 14.25 -19.01
C LYS A 129 4.01 14.22 -17.51
N ARG A 130 2.91 13.57 -17.15
CA ARG A 130 2.43 13.42 -15.76
C ARG A 130 1.94 12.01 -15.51
N VAL A 131 1.98 11.58 -14.25
CA VAL A 131 1.38 10.32 -13.81
C VAL A 131 -0.14 10.47 -13.79
N GLY A 132 -0.84 9.50 -14.40
CA GLY A 132 -2.27 9.35 -14.24
C GLY A 132 -2.60 8.37 -13.11
N VAL A 133 -3.52 8.74 -12.23
CA VAL A 133 -4.02 7.86 -11.17
C VAL A 133 -5.43 7.40 -11.52
N LEU A 134 -5.60 6.07 -11.66
CA LEU A 134 -6.92 5.46 -11.78
C LEU A 134 -7.48 5.16 -10.38
N THR A 135 -8.62 5.72 -10.05
CA THR A 135 -9.25 5.55 -8.75
C THR A 135 -10.77 5.48 -8.87
N ILE A 136 -11.41 4.79 -7.93
CA ILE A 136 -12.88 4.67 -7.86
C ILE A 136 -13.55 5.92 -7.29
N PHE A 137 -12.80 6.81 -6.62
CA PHE A 137 -13.36 7.99 -5.97
C PHE A 137 -12.45 9.21 -6.14
N ARG A 138 -12.93 10.21 -6.87
CA ARG A 138 -12.13 11.36 -7.31
C ARG A 138 -11.73 12.35 -6.20
N ARG A 139 -12.53 12.53 -5.16
CA ARG A 139 -12.30 13.54 -4.11
C ARG A 139 -11.14 13.24 -3.16
N PHE A 140 -10.54 12.06 -3.28
CA PHE A 140 -9.45 11.65 -2.41
C PHE A 140 -8.10 12.26 -2.79
N SER A 141 -7.90 12.61 -4.05
CA SER A 141 -6.63 13.13 -4.58
C SER A 141 -6.37 14.61 -4.28
N ASP A 142 -7.37 15.36 -3.80
CA ASP A 142 -7.28 16.84 -3.75
C ASP A 142 -6.73 17.44 -2.44
N ARG A 143 -6.50 16.63 -1.39
CA ARG A 143 -6.07 17.22 -0.11
C ARG A 143 -5.12 16.29 0.65
N ARG A 144 -3.86 16.53 0.52
CA ARG A 144 -2.66 16.14 1.26
C ARG A 144 -1.67 15.34 0.41
N SER A 145 -0.94 16.05 -0.42
CA SER A 145 0.45 15.70 -0.70
C SER A 145 1.27 16.32 0.44
N PRO A 146 2.12 15.60 1.16
CA PRO A 146 2.92 16.15 2.26
C PRO A 146 4.01 17.12 1.79
N GLN A 147 4.15 17.35 0.50
CA GLN A 147 5.12 18.30 -0.05
C GLN A 147 4.41 19.24 -1.01
N GLY A 148 4.44 20.54 -0.65
CA GLY A 148 3.83 21.65 -1.36
C GLY A 148 4.19 21.73 -2.83
N HIS A 149 3.49 20.99 -3.65
CA HIS A 149 3.52 21.11 -5.09
C HIS A 149 2.23 21.72 -5.61
N ARG A 150 2.42 22.88 -6.23
CA ARG A 150 1.51 23.78 -6.91
C ARG A 150 0.25 23.09 -7.45
N ARG A 151 -0.91 23.72 -7.16
CA ARG A 151 -2.22 23.41 -7.74
C ARG A 151 -2.10 23.16 -9.23
N CYS A 152 -2.61 22.01 -9.70
CA CYS A 152 -2.91 21.87 -11.12
C CYS A 152 -4.00 22.85 -11.51
N PRO A 153 -3.85 23.65 -12.58
CA PRO A 153 -4.96 24.40 -13.13
C PRO A 153 -6.05 23.45 -13.62
N GLU A 154 -7.29 23.77 -13.29
CA GLU A 154 -8.46 23.13 -13.87
C GLU A 154 -8.40 23.26 -15.40
N HIS A 155 -8.25 22.12 -16.07
CA HIS A 155 -8.55 22.05 -17.51
C HIS A 155 -9.82 21.25 -17.69
N SER A 156 -10.84 22.03 -18.04
CA SER A 156 -12.12 21.60 -18.55
C SER A 156 -11.99 20.62 -19.73
N HIS A 157 -12.88 19.62 -19.72
CA HIS A 157 -13.39 18.90 -20.87
C HIS A 157 -12.43 18.32 -21.92
N ARG A 158 -12.22 17.01 -21.88
CA ARG A 158 -12.33 16.14 -23.06
C ARG A 158 -12.80 14.74 -22.65
N ARG A 159 -14.09 14.57 -22.55
CA ARG A 159 -14.76 13.27 -22.78
C ARG A 159 -14.69 13.00 -24.28
N HIS A 160 -13.66 12.37 -24.77
CA HIS A 160 -13.63 11.77 -26.12
C HIS A 160 -12.20 11.29 -26.41
N ARG A 161 -11.79 10.16 -25.90
CA ARG A 161 -10.72 9.33 -26.49
C ARG A 161 -10.52 7.94 -25.86
N LEU A 162 -11.45 7.46 -25.07
CA LEU A 162 -11.35 6.07 -24.57
C LEU A 162 -12.15 5.04 -25.41
N ARG A 163 -12.84 5.49 -26.46
CA ARG A 163 -13.62 4.59 -27.35
C ARG A 163 -12.84 4.07 -28.56
N THR A 164 -11.69 4.63 -28.90
CA THR A 164 -11.00 4.31 -30.17
C THR A 164 -9.88 3.27 -30.03
N LEU A 165 -9.47 2.91 -28.82
CA LEU A 165 -8.40 1.93 -28.61
C LEU A 165 -8.87 0.47 -28.42
N LEU A 166 -10.18 0.23 -28.33
CA LEU A 166 -10.74 -1.12 -28.21
C LEU A 166 -11.31 -1.68 -29.53
N GLN A 167 -11.31 -0.91 -30.61
CA GLN A 167 -11.85 -1.35 -31.90
C GLN A 167 -10.82 -1.70 -32.98
N SER A 168 -9.52 -1.61 -32.71
CA SER A 168 -8.48 -1.91 -33.72
C SER A 168 -7.79 -3.26 -33.56
N ARG A 169 -8.43 -4.24 -32.91
CA ARG A 169 -7.89 -5.61 -32.82
C ARG A 169 -8.89 -6.67 -33.27
N HIS A 170 -9.66 -6.40 -34.33
CA HIS A 170 -10.36 -7.46 -35.09
C HIS A 170 -10.51 -6.96 -36.53
N SER A 171 -9.47 -7.14 -37.31
CA SER A 171 -9.46 -7.31 -38.76
C SER A 171 -8.13 -7.93 -39.13
#